data_7fc6321827e8951339520ab9c3a62443
#
_entry.id   7fc6321827e8951339520ab9c3a62443
#
_cell.length_a   1.000
_cell.length_b   1.000
_cell.length_c   1.000
_cell.angle_alpha   90.00
_cell.angle_beta   90.00
_cell.angle_gamma   90.00
#
_symmetry.space_group_name_H-M   'P 1'
#
loop_
_entity.id
_entity.type
_entity.pdbx_description
1 polymer ?
#
loop_
_entity_poly.entity_id
_entity_poly.type
_entity_poly.pdbx_seq_one_letter_code
_entity_poly.pdbx_strand_id
1 'polypeptide(L)'
;VGNLIAVDFSFLGSLTNLTTLDLDGNQITDFSFLGSLTNLTELLLGWNKITDISFLGSLTNLTKLDLNSNKITDISFLGSLTNLTTLNLSNNRITDISFLGSLTNLTTLDLCNNQITDISFLGSLTNLTTLDLRGNEITDFSFLGSLTNLTTLYLGNNRITDISFLGSLTNLTTLDLCVNQITDFSILGSLTNLTTLSLSSNQITEFSFLGSLTNLTTLSLYSNRITDTSFLGSLTNLTTLALRNNHITDLSVLRSLTNLTKLDLDGYQRTALCALGEHAQKHLTLSTTPIDAQKATEAVKVAYAAIDLEEPSVIICSSPRDAYLQIFNLPKRDDSQNCSDEWDRNRLGKKLDWKWMSASIMREVANLLVWENEFDRLTIEPQADSALTSLINELVDEYELSKRREVNAYPEYLFSRKSHETPTTLCIKIYLTELYISSLGVNISQKAQEILRCQKLLFEHCGWIVAFEKFCFVCDRPRHLRFDSQNRLHAEGEPAIEFADGWNFYYYHGVRLPEQYGQLHPNQWQSQWILAEENAEVRRLLIQGIGYDSLCQELSAKQIDIWQEYALLIIDQPME
;
A
#
# COMPACT_ATOMS: atom_id res chain seq x y z
N VAL A 1 -12.24 -27.51 21.33
CA VAL A 1 -12.86 -27.79 22.63
C VAL A 1 -12.52 -26.62 23.53
N GLY A 2 -13.47 -25.69 23.72
CA GLY A 2 -13.19 -24.44 24.44
C GLY A 2 -13.12 -24.63 25.96
N ASN A 3 -12.16 -23.93 26.59
CA ASN A 3 -12.03 -23.58 28.00
C ASN A 3 -12.78 -24.46 29.02
N LEU A 4 -12.23 -25.61 29.32
CA LEU A 4 -12.62 -26.39 30.51
C LEU A 4 -11.75 -25.94 31.67
N ILE A 5 -12.14 -24.86 32.35
CA ILE A 5 -11.49 -24.40 33.58
C ILE A 5 -11.86 -25.35 34.70
N ALA A 6 -10.85 -25.94 35.35
CA ALA A 6 -10.95 -26.80 36.55
C ALA A 6 -11.70 -28.13 36.37
N VAL A 7 -11.50 -28.83 35.26
CA VAL A 7 -11.89 -30.26 35.17
C VAL A 7 -10.72 -31.12 35.63
N ASP A 8 -11.00 -32.10 36.50
CA ASP A 8 -10.01 -33.12 36.81
C ASP A 8 -9.89 -34.12 35.68
N PHE A 9 -8.74 -34.09 35.00
CA PHE A 9 -8.44 -34.98 33.86
C PHE A 9 -7.76 -36.30 34.28
N SER A 10 -7.54 -36.53 35.58
CA SER A 10 -6.78 -37.71 36.05
C SER A 10 -7.37 -39.05 35.60
N PHE A 11 -8.71 -39.09 35.40
CA PHE A 11 -9.40 -40.30 34.88
C PHE A 11 -8.90 -40.76 33.51
N LEU A 12 -8.36 -39.84 32.69
CA LEU A 12 -7.78 -40.17 31.40
C LEU A 12 -6.62 -41.15 31.52
N GLY A 13 -5.88 -41.14 32.62
CA GLY A 13 -4.78 -42.08 32.89
C GLY A 13 -5.21 -43.55 32.91
N SER A 14 -6.51 -43.85 33.05
CA SER A 14 -7.03 -45.22 32.99
C SER A 14 -7.30 -45.69 31.53
N LEU A 15 -7.28 -44.79 30.55
CA LEU A 15 -7.60 -45.08 29.14
C LEU A 15 -6.38 -45.62 28.37
N THR A 16 -5.73 -46.66 28.86
CA THR A 16 -4.42 -47.16 28.40
C THR A 16 -4.39 -47.64 26.94
N ASN A 17 -5.54 -47.81 26.28
CA ASN A 17 -5.65 -48.19 24.87
C ASN A 17 -5.58 -46.96 23.92
N LEU A 18 -5.51 -45.73 24.43
CA LEU A 18 -5.42 -44.56 23.58
C LEU A 18 -4.11 -44.55 22.80
N THR A 19 -4.21 -44.26 21.49
CA THR A 19 -3.08 -44.09 20.59
C THR A 19 -2.90 -42.62 20.19
N THR A 20 -3.98 -41.83 20.23
CA THR A 20 -3.96 -40.40 19.93
C THR A 20 -4.73 -39.64 20.99
N LEU A 21 -4.17 -38.56 21.50
CA LEU A 21 -4.81 -37.67 22.49
C LEU A 21 -4.53 -36.21 22.14
N ASP A 22 -5.61 -35.45 22.04
CA ASP A 22 -5.57 -33.99 21.83
C ASP A 22 -6.19 -33.26 23.03
N LEU A 23 -5.35 -32.51 23.71
CA LEU A 23 -5.71 -31.67 24.86
C LEU A 23 -5.24 -30.20 24.67
N ASP A 24 -5.10 -29.75 23.42
CA ASP A 24 -4.70 -28.38 23.12
C ASP A 24 -5.69 -27.35 23.69
N GLY A 25 -5.16 -26.23 24.20
CA GLY A 25 -5.95 -25.06 24.59
C GLY A 25 -6.78 -25.19 25.86
N ASN A 26 -6.42 -26.08 26.78
CA ASN A 26 -7.22 -26.39 28.00
C ASN A 26 -6.72 -25.69 29.28
N GLN A 27 -5.63 -24.92 29.24
CA GLN A 27 -5.02 -24.26 30.41
C GLN A 27 -4.62 -25.24 31.53
N ILE A 28 -4.42 -26.52 31.21
CA ILE A 28 -4.03 -27.56 32.17
C ILE A 28 -2.57 -27.30 32.61
N THR A 29 -2.30 -27.54 33.88
CA THR A 29 -0.97 -27.36 34.47
C THR A 29 -0.28 -28.68 34.85
N ASP A 30 -1.06 -29.70 35.20
CA ASP A 30 -0.56 -31.01 35.60
C ASP A 30 -1.04 -32.11 34.64
N PHE A 31 -0.11 -32.77 34.00
CA PHE A 31 -0.32 -33.86 33.05
C PHE A 31 0.29 -35.18 33.53
N SER A 32 0.67 -35.31 34.81
CA SER A 32 1.34 -36.49 35.38
C SER A 32 0.57 -37.80 35.13
N PHE A 33 -0.77 -37.72 35.06
CA PHE A 33 -1.64 -38.85 34.75
C PHE A 33 -1.42 -39.48 33.38
N LEU A 34 -0.81 -38.76 32.42
CA LEU A 34 -0.54 -39.27 31.08
C LEU A 34 0.58 -40.30 31.05
N GLY A 35 1.45 -40.37 32.07
CA GLY A 35 2.59 -41.28 32.12
C GLY A 35 2.20 -42.77 32.03
N SER A 36 0.91 -43.14 32.29
CA SER A 36 0.39 -44.51 32.14
C SER A 36 -0.05 -44.86 30.70
N LEU A 37 -0.20 -43.86 29.81
CA LEU A 37 -0.73 -44.01 28.45
C LEU A 37 0.36 -44.42 27.44
N THR A 38 1.10 -45.49 27.73
CA THR A 38 2.28 -45.91 26.97
C THR A 38 2.00 -46.34 25.52
N ASN A 39 0.75 -46.51 25.13
CA ASN A 39 0.34 -46.81 23.74
C ASN A 39 0.17 -45.57 22.86
N LEU A 40 0.32 -44.37 23.41
CA LEU A 40 0.22 -43.13 22.63
C LEU A 40 1.31 -43.07 21.56
N THR A 41 0.89 -42.76 20.34
CA THR A 41 1.73 -42.48 19.18
C THR A 41 1.67 -41.00 18.79
N GLU A 42 0.56 -40.34 19.10
CA GLU A 42 0.37 -38.90 18.86
C GLU A 42 -0.20 -38.21 20.12
N LEU A 43 0.43 -37.12 20.54
CA LEU A 43 0.01 -36.36 21.73
C LEU A 43 0.12 -34.86 21.45
N LEU A 44 -1.01 -34.15 21.55
CA LEU A 44 -1.11 -32.70 21.33
C LEU A 44 -1.47 -32.03 22.65
N LEU A 45 -0.58 -31.18 23.17
CA LEU A 45 -0.66 -30.49 24.46
C LEU A 45 -0.37 -29.00 24.32
N GLY A 46 -0.49 -28.44 23.14
CA GLY A 46 -0.24 -27.02 22.87
C GLY A 46 -1.19 -26.09 23.63
N TRP A 47 -0.81 -24.84 23.75
CA TRP A 47 -1.64 -23.78 24.36
C TRP A 47 -2.14 -24.10 25.78
N ASN A 48 -1.27 -24.69 26.60
CA ASN A 48 -1.53 -24.99 28.01
C ASN A 48 -0.61 -24.14 28.93
N LYS A 49 -0.38 -24.58 30.15
CA LYS A 49 0.50 -23.92 31.12
C LYS A 49 1.55 -24.87 31.67
N ILE A 50 1.98 -25.83 30.84
CA ILE A 50 2.91 -26.88 31.23
C ILE A 50 4.27 -26.29 31.55
N THR A 51 4.85 -26.72 32.68
CA THR A 51 6.22 -26.44 33.08
C THR A 51 7.04 -27.72 33.25
N ASP A 52 6.40 -28.81 33.71
CA ASP A 52 7.00 -30.13 33.93
C ASP A 52 6.47 -31.13 32.90
N ILE A 53 7.40 -31.77 32.19
CA ILE A 53 7.15 -32.79 31.17
C ILE A 53 7.77 -34.16 31.52
N SER A 54 8.13 -34.36 32.79
CA SER A 54 8.79 -35.60 33.26
C SER A 54 7.97 -36.87 32.96
N PHE A 55 6.65 -36.75 32.93
CA PHE A 55 5.72 -37.84 32.59
C PHE A 55 5.93 -38.38 31.17
N LEU A 56 6.50 -37.58 30.25
CA LEU A 56 6.74 -38.01 28.85
C LEU A 56 7.79 -39.13 28.74
N GLY A 57 8.71 -39.21 29.70
CA GLY A 57 9.80 -40.20 29.62
C GLY A 57 9.37 -41.67 29.50
N SER A 58 8.12 -41.99 29.88
CA SER A 58 7.53 -43.34 29.72
C SER A 58 6.82 -43.56 28.37
N LEU A 59 6.53 -42.50 27.60
CA LEU A 59 5.71 -42.56 26.37
C LEU A 59 6.56 -42.85 25.13
N THR A 60 7.39 -43.88 25.16
CA THR A 60 8.41 -44.16 24.14
C THR A 60 7.85 -44.54 22.76
N ASN A 61 6.55 -44.79 22.64
CA ASN A 61 5.89 -45.06 21.36
C ASN A 61 5.49 -43.81 20.58
N LEU A 62 5.69 -42.59 21.16
CA LEU A 62 5.34 -41.36 20.49
C LEU A 62 6.13 -41.16 19.21
N THR A 63 5.41 -40.88 18.13
CA THR A 63 5.96 -40.46 16.82
C THR A 63 5.70 -39.00 16.54
N LYS A 64 4.63 -38.42 17.13
CA LYS A 64 4.29 -37.00 17.01
C LYS A 64 3.97 -36.40 18.38
N LEU A 65 4.62 -35.32 18.72
CA LEU A 65 4.44 -34.59 19.98
C LEU A 65 4.37 -33.10 19.70
N ASP A 66 3.27 -32.47 20.17
CA ASP A 66 3.12 -31.02 20.14
C ASP A 66 3.00 -30.47 21.57
N LEU A 67 3.95 -29.61 21.92
CA LEU A 67 4.06 -28.91 23.22
C LEU A 67 4.12 -27.39 23.03
N ASN A 68 3.68 -26.88 21.87
CA ASN A 68 3.79 -25.47 21.57
C ASN A 68 3.06 -24.60 22.60
N SER A 69 3.52 -23.33 22.74
CA SER A 69 2.83 -22.32 23.56
C SER A 69 2.56 -22.78 25.00
N ASN A 70 3.63 -23.21 25.69
CA ASN A 70 3.65 -23.59 27.09
C ASN A 70 4.71 -22.77 27.87
N LYS A 71 5.18 -23.25 29.00
CA LYS A 71 6.19 -22.58 29.85
C LYS A 71 7.36 -23.53 30.15
N ILE A 72 7.66 -24.44 29.25
CA ILE A 72 8.66 -25.48 29.42
C ILE A 72 10.05 -24.85 29.36
N THR A 73 10.92 -25.27 30.28
CA THR A 73 12.35 -24.90 30.33
C THR A 73 13.25 -26.10 30.21
N ASP A 74 12.89 -27.24 30.83
CA ASP A 74 13.65 -28.50 30.81
C ASP A 74 12.99 -29.53 29.88
N ILE A 75 13.75 -29.98 28.88
CA ILE A 75 13.33 -31.00 27.90
C ILE A 75 14.17 -32.28 27.98
N SER A 76 14.93 -32.50 29.05
CA SER A 76 15.81 -33.65 29.21
C SER A 76 15.09 -34.98 29.07
N PHE A 77 13.84 -35.07 29.48
CA PHE A 77 13.01 -36.25 29.40
C PHE A 77 12.67 -36.68 27.96
N LEU A 78 12.77 -35.76 26.99
CA LEU A 78 12.50 -36.06 25.58
C LEU A 78 13.58 -36.94 24.95
N GLY A 79 14.80 -36.98 25.51
CA GLY A 79 15.91 -37.76 24.97
C GLY A 79 15.64 -39.26 24.87
N SER A 80 14.64 -39.80 25.60
CA SER A 80 14.21 -41.20 25.53
C SER A 80 13.23 -41.50 24.40
N LEU A 81 12.63 -40.47 23.79
CA LEU A 81 11.52 -40.62 22.81
C LEU A 81 12.07 -40.80 21.37
N THR A 82 12.94 -41.77 21.18
CA THR A 82 13.68 -41.95 19.92
C THR A 82 12.83 -42.33 18.70
N ASN A 83 11.55 -42.63 18.87
CA ASN A 83 10.58 -42.89 17.79
C ASN A 83 9.97 -41.59 17.21
N LEU A 84 10.21 -40.42 17.82
CA LEU A 84 9.68 -39.16 17.33
C LEU A 84 10.15 -38.84 15.91
N THR A 85 9.18 -38.55 15.05
CA THR A 85 9.38 -38.03 13.70
C THR A 85 8.98 -36.55 13.58
N THR A 86 8.03 -36.11 14.41
CA THR A 86 7.56 -34.72 14.45
C THR A 86 7.52 -34.21 15.89
N LEU A 87 8.22 -33.11 16.14
CA LEU A 87 8.27 -32.47 17.45
C LEU A 87 8.09 -30.95 17.31
N ASN A 88 7.09 -30.43 18.01
CA ASN A 88 6.82 -28.99 18.11
C ASN A 88 7.02 -28.54 19.55
N LEU A 89 8.01 -27.68 19.78
CA LEU A 89 8.35 -27.06 21.05
C LEU A 89 8.31 -25.53 20.98
N SER A 90 7.66 -24.97 19.94
CA SER A 90 7.62 -23.52 19.71
C SER A 90 6.96 -22.77 20.84
N ASN A 91 7.32 -21.48 21.01
CA ASN A 91 6.75 -20.58 22.03
C ASN A 91 6.86 -21.16 23.46
N ASN A 92 8.06 -21.52 23.88
CA ASN A 92 8.40 -21.98 25.22
C ASN A 92 9.56 -21.13 25.81
N ARG A 93 10.28 -21.62 26.79
CA ARG A 93 11.41 -20.94 27.46
C ARG A 93 12.65 -21.82 27.49
N ILE A 94 12.84 -22.62 26.43
CA ILE A 94 13.92 -23.61 26.35
C ILE A 94 15.23 -22.90 26.03
N THR A 95 16.28 -23.26 26.76
CA THR A 95 17.67 -22.78 26.54
C THR A 95 18.59 -23.90 26.10
N ASP A 96 18.45 -25.12 26.65
CA ASP A 96 19.26 -26.28 26.37
C ASP A 96 18.49 -27.32 25.55
N ILE A 97 19.03 -27.66 24.37
CA ILE A 97 18.45 -28.64 23.44
C ILE A 97 19.38 -29.84 23.22
N SER A 98 20.41 -30.00 24.04
CA SER A 98 21.42 -31.08 23.90
C SER A 98 20.78 -32.47 23.84
N PHE A 99 19.71 -32.68 24.56
CA PHE A 99 18.98 -33.94 24.63
C PHE A 99 18.32 -34.35 23.30
N LEU A 100 18.07 -33.39 22.40
CA LEU A 100 17.46 -33.67 21.10
C LEU A 100 18.41 -34.39 20.15
N GLY A 101 19.72 -34.33 20.39
CA GLY A 101 20.72 -35.01 19.54
C GLY A 101 20.56 -36.52 19.42
N SER A 102 19.81 -37.17 20.33
CA SER A 102 19.47 -38.61 20.27
C SER A 102 18.25 -38.93 19.38
N LEU A 103 17.45 -37.93 19.01
CA LEU A 103 16.17 -38.10 18.28
C LEU A 103 16.40 -38.16 16.77
N THR A 104 17.23 -39.07 16.30
CA THR A 104 17.71 -39.14 14.91
C THR A 104 16.63 -39.50 13.89
N ASN A 105 15.44 -39.90 14.31
CA ASN A 105 14.29 -40.17 13.44
C ASN A 105 13.47 -38.90 13.12
N LEU A 106 13.79 -37.75 13.73
CA LEU A 106 13.07 -36.51 13.46
C LEU A 106 13.21 -36.10 12.00
N THR A 107 12.06 -35.81 11.40
CA THR A 107 11.91 -35.21 10.06
C THR A 107 11.42 -33.77 10.14
N THR A 108 10.65 -33.43 11.18
CA THR A 108 10.13 -32.10 11.42
C THR A 108 10.40 -31.66 12.86
N LEU A 109 11.06 -30.54 13.03
CA LEU A 109 11.38 -29.95 14.33
C LEU A 109 11.06 -28.46 14.33
N ASP A 110 10.16 -28.03 15.24
CA ASP A 110 9.84 -26.62 15.46
C ASP A 110 10.31 -26.20 16.86
N LEU A 111 11.26 -25.28 16.90
CA LEU A 111 11.85 -24.67 18.10
C LEU A 111 11.65 -23.13 18.11
N CYS A 112 10.74 -22.62 17.29
CA CYS A 112 10.50 -21.19 17.14
C CYS A 112 10.17 -20.52 18.49
N ASN A 113 10.65 -19.28 18.66
CA ASN A 113 10.37 -18.46 19.85
C ASN A 113 10.72 -19.17 21.17
N ASN A 114 12.00 -19.46 21.36
CA ASN A 114 12.62 -19.95 22.59
C ASN A 114 13.82 -19.05 22.96
N GLN A 115 14.71 -19.50 23.81
CA GLN A 115 15.89 -18.78 24.30
C GLN A 115 17.17 -19.58 23.98
N ILE A 116 17.19 -20.28 22.83
CA ILE A 116 18.26 -21.18 22.44
C ILE A 116 19.45 -20.36 21.92
N THR A 117 20.66 -20.71 22.35
CA THR A 117 21.91 -20.11 21.88
C THR A 117 22.82 -21.11 21.20
N ASP A 118 22.81 -22.39 21.60
CA ASP A 118 23.63 -23.47 21.04
C ASP A 118 22.76 -24.52 20.32
N ILE A 119 23.06 -24.76 19.05
CA ILE A 119 22.39 -25.73 18.18
C ILE A 119 23.35 -26.84 17.67
N SER A 120 24.55 -26.95 18.23
CA SER A 120 25.56 -27.91 17.77
C SER A 120 25.05 -29.35 17.73
N PHE A 121 24.17 -29.69 18.64
CA PHE A 121 23.53 -31.02 18.76
C PHE A 121 22.64 -31.39 17.60
N LEU A 122 22.09 -30.39 16.89
CA LEU A 122 21.20 -30.63 15.73
C LEU A 122 21.93 -31.24 14.54
N GLY A 123 23.27 -31.07 14.47
CA GLY A 123 24.06 -31.63 13.36
C GLY A 123 23.97 -33.16 13.20
N SER A 124 23.49 -33.90 14.23
CA SER A 124 23.26 -35.35 14.18
C SER A 124 21.89 -35.73 13.56
N LEU A 125 20.95 -34.78 13.46
CA LEU A 125 19.57 -35.03 13.02
C LEU A 125 19.43 -35.01 11.48
N THR A 126 20.20 -35.81 10.79
CA THR A 126 20.35 -35.77 9.32
C THR A 126 19.10 -36.17 8.55
N ASN A 127 18.07 -36.70 9.21
CA ASN A 127 16.77 -36.98 8.60
C ASN A 127 15.82 -35.77 8.53
N LEU A 128 16.20 -34.62 9.13
CA LEU A 128 15.36 -33.44 9.10
C LEU A 128 15.13 -32.94 7.68
N THR A 129 13.86 -32.72 7.36
CA THR A 129 13.38 -32.07 6.14
C THR A 129 12.82 -30.68 6.40
N THR A 130 12.29 -30.46 7.62
CA THR A 130 11.73 -29.17 8.06
C THR A 130 12.30 -28.80 9.42
N LEU A 131 12.90 -27.58 9.50
CA LEU A 131 13.45 -27.04 10.74
C LEU A 131 13.04 -25.58 10.90
N ASP A 132 12.42 -25.26 12.05
CA ASP A 132 12.11 -23.88 12.44
C ASP A 132 12.90 -23.50 13.70
N LEU A 133 13.78 -22.50 13.57
CA LEU A 133 14.60 -21.93 14.64
C LEU A 133 14.34 -20.43 14.82
N ARG A 134 13.26 -19.88 14.25
CA ARG A 134 12.98 -18.44 14.33
C ARG A 134 12.85 -17.96 15.78
N GLY A 135 13.20 -16.69 16.00
CA GLY A 135 12.97 -16.06 17.31
C GLY A 135 13.78 -16.69 18.44
N ASN A 136 15.06 -16.96 18.20
CA ASN A 136 16.02 -17.44 19.19
C ASN A 136 17.22 -16.48 19.31
N GLU A 137 18.23 -16.82 20.08
CA GLU A 137 19.43 -16.02 20.27
C GLU A 137 20.68 -16.69 19.68
N ILE A 138 20.49 -17.48 18.63
CA ILE A 138 21.54 -18.28 18.00
C ILE A 138 22.47 -17.38 17.19
N THR A 139 23.78 -17.61 17.27
CA THR A 139 24.82 -16.89 16.51
C THR A 139 25.59 -17.80 15.56
N ASP A 140 25.78 -19.08 15.89
CA ASP A 140 26.53 -20.06 15.08
C ASP A 140 25.56 -21.12 14.50
N PHE A 141 25.44 -21.12 13.18
CA PHE A 141 24.60 -22.04 12.41
C PHE A 141 25.42 -23.03 11.58
N SER A 142 26.75 -23.07 11.73
CA SER A 142 27.65 -23.90 10.92
C SER A 142 27.29 -25.40 10.96
N PHE A 143 26.78 -25.88 12.08
CA PHE A 143 26.34 -27.27 12.28
C PHE A 143 25.20 -27.70 11.36
N LEU A 144 24.37 -26.77 10.88
CA LEU A 144 23.28 -27.07 9.97
C LEU A 144 23.77 -27.54 8.59
N GLY A 145 25.01 -27.25 8.22
CA GLY A 145 25.59 -27.69 6.95
C GLY A 145 25.59 -29.22 6.72
N SER A 146 25.46 -30.04 7.78
CA SER A 146 25.30 -31.48 7.69
C SER A 146 23.88 -31.95 7.34
N LEU A 147 22.86 -31.08 7.49
CA LEU A 147 21.45 -31.45 7.35
C LEU A 147 21.00 -31.35 5.88
N THR A 148 21.65 -32.07 5.00
CA THR A 148 21.47 -31.95 3.53
C THR A 148 20.10 -32.39 3.02
N ASN A 149 19.28 -33.03 3.84
CA ASN A 149 17.91 -33.41 3.51
C ASN A 149 16.89 -32.28 3.74
N LEU A 150 17.32 -31.13 4.30
CA LEU A 150 16.41 -30.01 4.53
C LEU A 150 15.85 -29.46 3.22
N THR A 151 14.52 -29.37 3.19
CA THR A 151 13.73 -28.71 2.13
C THR A 151 13.13 -27.39 2.60
N THR A 152 12.88 -27.27 3.91
CA THR A 152 12.27 -26.09 4.53
C THR A 152 13.08 -25.67 5.76
N LEU A 153 13.57 -24.44 5.76
CA LEU A 153 14.40 -23.89 6.84
C LEU A 153 13.98 -22.47 7.18
N TYR A 154 13.60 -22.25 8.44
CA TYR A 154 13.22 -20.95 8.96
C TYR A 154 14.21 -20.50 10.03
N LEU A 155 14.92 -19.41 9.78
CA LEU A 155 16.00 -18.86 10.62
C LEU A 155 15.75 -17.38 10.98
N GLY A 156 14.56 -16.85 10.68
CA GLY A 156 14.23 -15.45 10.90
C GLY A 156 14.33 -15.03 12.37
N ASN A 157 14.58 -13.73 12.62
CA ASN A 157 14.65 -13.16 13.95
C ASN A 157 15.70 -13.87 14.85
N ASN A 158 16.93 -13.92 14.36
CA ASN A 158 18.12 -14.39 15.06
C ASN A 158 19.26 -13.36 14.95
N ARG A 159 20.49 -13.75 15.23
CA ARG A 159 21.68 -12.88 15.14
C ARG A 159 22.68 -13.42 14.12
N ILE A 160 22.19 -13.93 12.99
CA ILE A 160 23.02 -14.55 11.95
C ILE A 160 23.86 -13.48 11.26
N THR A 161 25.15 -13.72 11.10
CA THR A 161 26.07 -12.92 10.30
C THR A 161 26.69 -13.71 9.15
N ASP A 162 26.92 -15.03 9.32
CA ASP A 162 27.47 -15.94 8.31
C ASP A 162 26.47 -17.01 7.93
N ILE A 163 26.25 -17.17 6.63
CA ILE A 163 25.36 -18.16 6.02
C ILE A 163 26.08 -19.12 5.07
N SER A 164 27.41 -19.22 5.17
CA SER A 164 28.22 -20.09 4.31
C SER A 164 27.79 -21.57 4.37
N PHE A 165 27.25 -22.02 5.50
CA PHE A 165 26.72 -23.38 5.69
C PHE A 165 25.58 -23.73 4.73
N LEU A 166 24.86 -22.75 4.22
CA LEU A 166 23.75 -22.96 3.28
C LEU A 166 24.22 -23.56 1.94
N GLY A 167 25.49 -23.38 1.57
CA GLY A 167 26.02 -23.90 0.31
C GLY A 167 25.92 -25.42 0.15
N SER A 168 25.80 -26.18 1.26
CA SER A 168 25.58 -27.64 1.24
C SER A 168 24.11 -28.05 1.19
N LEU A 169 23.19 -27.11 1.48
CA LEU A 169 21.75 -27.39 1.62
C LEU A 169 21.00 -27.21 0.29
N THR A 170 21.48 -27.87 -0.76
CA THR A 170 20.99 -27.67 -2.14
C THR A 170 19.57 -28.18 -2.38
N ASN A 171 18.98 -28.93 -1.45
CA ASN A 171 17.59 -29.40 -1.53
C ASN A 171 16.56 -28.39 -1.02
N LEU A 172 17.00 -27.23 -0.50
CA LEU A 172 16.09 -26.21 0.02
C LEU A 172 15.15 -25.67 -1.07
N THR A 173 13.87 -25.69 -0.76
CA THR A 173 12.78 -25.08 -1.54
C THR A 173 12.19 -23.87 -0.84
N THR A 174 12.25 -23.83 0.49
CA THR A 174 11.76 -22.74 1.32
C THR A 174 12.83 -22.29 2.31
N LEU A 175 13.17 -21.00 2.28
CA LEU A 175 14.17 -20.41 3.18
C LEU A 175 13.69 -19.06 3.71
N ASP A 176 13.69 -18.90 5.04
CA ASP A 176 13.44 -17.64 5.71
C ASP A 176 14.67 -17.19 6.52
N LEU A 177 15.22 -16.05 6.15
CA LEU A 177 16.37 -15.39 6.80
C LEU A 177 15.99 -13.99 7.29
N CYS A 178 14.68 -13.67 7.43
CA CYS A 178 14.25 -12.33 7.81
C CYS A 178 14.81 -11.89 9.18
N VAL A 179 14.99 -10.58 9.37
CA VAL A 179 15.43 -9.98 10.65
C VAL A 179 16.70 -10.63 11.17
N ASN A 180 17.81 -10.46 10.44
CA ASN A 180 19.14 -10.92 10.80
C ASN A 180 20.19 -9.82 10.55
N GLN A 181 21.47 -10.13 10.70
CA GLN A 181 22.60 -9.21 10.53
C GLN A 181 23.54 -9.67 9.40
N ILE A 182 22.99 -10.35 8.41
CA ILE A 182 23.74 -10.94 7.29
C ILE A 182 24.16 -9.81 6.35
N THR A 183 25.41 -9.84 5.90
CA THR A 183 25.97 -8.85 4.95
C THR A 183 26.32 -9.45 3.60
N ASP A 184 26.64 -10.74 3.52
CA ASP A 184 26.95 -11.45 2.27
C ASP A 184 25.92 -12.55 2.00
N PHE A 185 25.18 -12.38 0.91
CA PHE A 185 24.15 -13.30 0.45
C PHE A 185 24.55 -14.08 -0.81
N SER A 186 25.79 -13.93 -1.28
CA SER A 186 26.25 -14.50 -2.56
C SER A 186 26.05 -16.02 -2.66
N ILE A 187 26.21 -16.72 -1.54
CA ILE A 187 26.04 -18.18 -1.45
C ILE A 187 24.63 -18.64 -1.87
N LEU A 188 23.60 -17.79 -1.66
CA LEU A 188 22.22 -18.13 -2.01
C LEU A 188 22.04 -18.37 -3.52
N GLY A 189 22.89 -17.76 -4.36
CA GLY A 189 22.86 -17.97 -5.82
C GLY A 189 23.03 -19.44 -6.25
N SER A 190 23.57 -20.30 -5.38
CA SER A 190 23.70 -21.75 -5.62
C SER A 190 22.44 -22.55 -5.31
N LEU A 191 21.49 -21.98 -4.56
CA LEU A 191 20.28 -22.67 -4.08
C LEU A 191 19.14 -22.59 -5.12
N THR A 192 19.39 -23.07 -6.32
CA THR A 192 18.49 -22.91 -7.48
C THR A 192 17.15 -23.64 -7.36
N ASN A 193 16.97 -24.51 -6.36
CA ASN A 193 15.70 -25.19 -6.08
C ASN A 193 14.73 -24.33 -5.25
N LEU A 194 15.15 -23.15 -4.77
CA LEU A 194 14.28 -22.28 -3.97
C LEU A 194 13.05 -21.81 -4.78
N THR A 195 11.90 -22.01 -4.17
CA THR A 195 10.59 -21.49 -4.64
C THR A 195 10.07 -20.37 -3.75
N THR A 196 10.44 -20.38 -2.46
CA THR A 196 10.04 -19.37 -1.47
C THR A 196 11.28 -18.87 -0.72
N LEU A 197 11.51 -17.55 -0.77
CA LEU A 197 12.62 -16.90 -0.12
C LEU A 197 12.18 -15.61 0.59
N SER A 198 12.50 -15.50 1.88
CA SER A 198 12.32 -14.29 2.67
C SER A 198 13.68 -13.77 3.16
N LEU A 199 14.01 -12.53 2.77
CA LEU A 199 15.22 -11.80 3.15
C LEU A 199 14.88 -10.46 3.83
N SER A 200 13.66 -10.31 4.31
CA SER A 200 13.14 -9.07 4.85
C SER A 200 13.93 -8.59 6.07
N SER A 201 14.02 -7.26 6.25
CA SER A 201 14.66 -6.64 7.43
C SER A 201 16.10 -7.10 7.64
N ASN A 202 16.85 -7.14 6.57
CA ASN A 202 18.32 -7.23 6.59
C ASN A 202 18.93 -5.91 6.11
N GLN A 203 20.03 -5.67 5.80
CA GLN A 203 20.58 -4.42 5.27
C GLN A 203 21.24 -4.65 3.90
N ILE A 204 20.55 -5.42 3.07
CA ILE A 204 21.07 -5.88 1.78
C ILE A 204 21.15 -4.70 0.81
N THR A 205 22.29 -4.57 0.14
CA THR A 205 22.54 -3.58 -0.91
C THR A 205 22.75 -4.23 -2.28
N GLU A 206 23.25 -5.47 -2.32
CA GLU A 206 23.57 -6.20 -3.55
C GLU A 206 22.65 -7.42 -3.73
N PHE A 207 21.94 -7.48 -4.84
CA PHE A 207 20.91 -8.48 -5.11
C PHE A 207 21.18 -9.33 -6.36
N SER A 208 22.36 -9.20 -6.98
CA SER A 208 22.72 -9.93 -8.22
C SER A 208 22.59 -11.45 -8.09
N PHE A 209 22.82 -12.00 -6.90
CA PHE A 209 22.69 -13.44 -6.62
C PHE A 209 21.27 -13.97 -6.87
N LEU A 210 20.23 -13.12 -6.75
CA LEU A 210 18.85 -13.54 -7.00
C LEU A 210 18.60 -13.89 -8.46
N GLY A 211 19.38 -13.33 -9.39
CA GLY A 211 19.19 -13.56 -10.82
C GLY A 211 19.30 -15.03 -11.25
N SER A 212 19.96 -15.88 -10.46
CA SER A 212 20.07 -17.33 -10.70
C SER A 212 18.90 -18.14 -10.15
N LEU A 213 18.08 -17.57 -9.25
CA LEU A 213 17.01 -18.27 -8.53
C LEU A 213 15.69 -18.25 -9.34
N THR A 214 15.74 -18.69 -10.57
CA THR A 214 14.61 -18.59 -11.54
C THR A 214 13.38 -19.41 -11.18
N ASN A 215 13.48 -20.33 -10.23
CA ASN A 215 12.35 -21.12 -9.73
C ASN A 215 11.53 -20.41 -8.63
N LEU A 216 11.94 -19.20 -8.20
CA LEU A 216 11.21 -18.46 -7.18
C LEU A 216 9.79 -18.11 -7.64
N THR A 217 8.82 -18.45 -6.79
CA THR A 217 7.42 -18.06 -6.90
C THR A 217 7.02 -17.03 -5.86
N THR A 218 7.68 -17.05 -4.70
CA THR A 218 7.43 -16.11 -3.59
C THR A 218 8.75 -15.51 -3.12
N LEU A 219 8.83 -14.17 -3.16
CA LEU A 219 10.03 -13.42 -2.74
C LEU A 219 9.62 -12.26 -1.83
N SER A 220 10.16 -12.24 -0.61
CA SER A 220 9.99 -11.13 0.33
C SER A 220 11.30 -10.42 0.58
N LEU A 221 11.35 -9.13 0.22
CA LEU A 221 12.50 -8.23 0.35
C LEU A 221 12.15 -6.98 1.17
N TYR A 222 11.07 -7.05 1.96
CA TYR A 222 10.59 -5.96 2.81
C TYR A 222 11.69 -5.39 3.70
N SER A 223 11.73 -4.06 3.89
CA SER A 223 12.68 -3.37 4.77
C SER A 223 14.15 -3.71 4.49
N ASN A 224 14.60 -3.44 3.27
CA ASN A 224 15.99 -3.47 2.85
C ASN A 224 16.43 -2.10 2.29
N ARG A 225 17.54 -2.05 1.55
CA ARG A 225 18.07 -0.83 0.93
C ARG A 225 18.15 -0.94 -0.59
N ILE A 226 17.14 -1.58 -1.21
CA ILE A 226 17.10 -1.80 -2.65
C ILE A 226 16.91 -0.46 -3.36
N THR A 227 17.76 -0.18 -4.34
CA THR A 227 17.63 0.93 -5.29
C THR A 227 17.48 0.44 -6.72
N ASP A 228 18.20 -0.63 -7.09
CA ASP A 228 18.15 -1.28 -8.41
C ASP A 228 17.31 -2.55 -8.33
N THR A 229 16.36 -2.68 -9.25
CA THR A 229 15.44 -3.82 -9.36
C THR A 229 15.73 -4.70 -10.58
N SER A 230 16.80 -4.46 -11.33
CA SER A 230 17.12 -5.17 -12.58
C SER A 230 17.22 -6.69 -12.41
N PHE A 231 17.66 -7.17 -11.24
CA PHE A 231 17.75 -8.60 -10.90
C PHE A 231 16.39 -9.32 -10.97
N LEU A 232 15.27 -8.61 -10.79
CA LEU A 232 13.93 -9.20 -10.88
C LEU A 232 13.58 -9.66 -12.30
N GLY A 233 14.23 -9.11 -13.32
CA GLY A 233 13.90 -9.40 -14.72
C GLY A 233 14.03 -10.88 -15.13
N SER A 234 14.87 -11.66 -14.42
CA SER A 234 15.03 -13.11 -14.63
C SER A 234 14.03 -13.97 -13.86
N LEU A 235 13.33 -13.40 -12.85
CA LEU A 235 12.47 -14.14 -11.92
C LEU A 235 11.03 -14.23 -12.43
N THR A 236 10.84 -14.66 -13.67
CA THR A 236 9.56 -14.65 -14.38
C THR A 236 8.50 -15.57 -13.80
N ASN A 237 8.87 -16.50 -12.91
CA ASN A 237 7.95 -17.40 -12.21
C ASN A 237 7.34 -16.78 -10.93
N LEU A 238 7.73 -15.56 -10.56
CA LEU A 238 7.19 -14.92 -9.36
C LEU A 238 5.69 -14.70 -9.47
N THR A 239 4.98 -15.15 -8.42
CA THR A 239 3.55 -14.91 -8.19
C THR A 239 3.32 -13.94 -7.03
N THR A 240 4.23 -13.91 -6.06
CA THR A 240 4.16 -13.04 -4.88
C THR A 240 5.48 -12.32 -4.68
N LEU A 241 5.44 -10.98 -4.60
CA LEU A 241 6.62 -10.13 -4.41
C LEU A 241 6.31 -9.03 -3.38
N ALA A 242 7.13 -8.95 -2.32
CA ALA A 242 7.04 -7.89 -1.32
C ALA A 242 8.31 -7.04 -1.35
N LEU A 243 8.16 -5.73 -1.64
CA LEU A 243 9.25 -4.75 -1.77
C LEU A 243 9.10 -3.54 -0.83
N ARG A 244 8.10 -3.51 0.04
CA ARG A 244 7.81 -2.40 0.95
C ARG A 244 9.03 -1.95 1.76
N ASN A 245 9.14 -0.68 2.10
CA ASN A 245 10.26 -0.09 2.85
C ASN A 245 11.63 -0.32 2.19
N ASN A 246 11.74 0.04 0.91
CA ASN A 246 12.98 0.09 0.15
C ASN A 246 13.17 1.46 -0.50
N HIS A 247 14.27 1.70 -1.20
CA HIS A 247 14.58 2.97 -1.86
C HIS A 247 14.44 2.89 -3.40
N ILE A 248 13.48 2.11 -3.86
CA ILE A 248 13.27 1.81 -5.29
C ILE A 248 12.64 3.02 -5.97
N THR A 249 13.25 3.49 -7.04
CA THR A 249 12.77 4.59 -7.88
C THR A 249 12.32 4.14 -9.27
N ASP A 250 12.77 2.96 -9.74
CA ASP A 250 12.37 2.38 -11.02
C ASP A 250 11.79 0.97 -10.82
N LEU A 251 10.55 0.80 -11.23
CA LEU A 251 9.80 -0.46 -11.20
C LEU A 251 9.48 -0.99 -12.60
N SER A 252 10.15 -0.46 -13.65
CA SER A 252 9.91 -0.85 -15.05
C SER A 252 10.11 -2.35 -15.29
N VAL A 253 10.99 -3.00 -14.53
CA VAL A 253 11.27 -4.44 -14.57
C VAL A 253 10.03 -5.29 -14.26
N LEU A 254 9.06 -4.78 -13.51
CA LEU A 254 7.83 -5.51 -13.20
C LEU A 254 7.04 -5.93 -14.46
N ARG A 255 7.29 -5.26 -15.59
CA ARG A 255 6.72 -5.64 -16.90
C ARG A 255 7.10 -7.06 -17.35
N SER A 256 8.23 -7.59 -16.89
CA SER A 256 8.67 -8.96 -17.21
C SER A 256 8.03 -10.01 -16.31
N LEU A 257 7.43 -9.62 -15.16
CA LEU A 257 6.88 -10.52 -14.15
C LEU A 257 5.38 -10.79 -14.42
N THR A 258 5.07 -11.39 -15.55
CA THR A 258 3.70 -11.59 -16.05
C THR A 258 2.87 -12.58 -15.20
N ASN A 259 3.52 -13.38 -14.34
CA ASN A 259 2.85 -14.33 -13.44
C ASN A 259 2.51 -13.74 -12.07
N LEU A 260 2.85 -12.45 -11.85
CA LEU A 260 2.68 -11.82 -10.53
C LEU A 260 1.20 -11.61 -10.20
N THR A 261 0.75 -12.18 -9.09
CA THR A 261 -0.64 -12.05 -8.59
C THR A 261 -0.72 -11.24 -7.30
N LYS A 262 0.39 -11.13 -6.55
CA LYS A 262 0.45 -10.35 -5.31
C LYS A 262 1.72 -9.51 -5.28
N LEU A 263 1.54 -8.19 -5.16
CA LEU A 263 2.62 -7.21 -5.08
C LEU A 263 2.41 -6.31 -3.87
N ASP A 264 3.39 -6.27 -2.95
CA ASP A 264 3.37 -5.41 -1.77
C ASP A 264 4.41 -4.30 -1.89
N LEU A 265 3.95 -3.05 -1.97
CA LEU A 265 4.73 -1.83 -2.11
C LEU A 265 4.34 -0.83 -1.02
N ASP A 266 5.26 0.03 -0.58
CA ASP A 266 4.93 1.17 0.29
C ASP A 266 4.46 2.40 -0.49
N GLY A 267 4.04 3.46 0.26
CA GLY A 267 3.57 4.68 -0.34
C GLY A 267 4.59 5.39 -1.24
N TYR A 268 5.89 5.32 -0.93
CA TYR A 268 6.95 5.89 -1.78
C TYR A 268 7.15 5.11 -3.09
N GLN A 269 7.12 3.80 -3.01
CA GLN A 269 7.23 2.92 -4.19
C GLN A 269 5.97 2.99 -5.05
N ARG A 270 4.82 3.14 -4.41
CA ARG A 270 3.54 3.44 -5.07
C ARG A 270 3.60 4.80 -5.75
N THR A 271 4.23 5.81 -5.12
CA THR A 271 4.46 7.13 -5.72
C THR A 271 5.42 7.04 -6.92
N ALA A 272 6.41 6.16 -6.91
CA ALA A 272 7.28 5.93 -8.08
C ALA A 272 6.52 5.25 -9.25
N LEU A 273 5.60 4.34 -8.98
CA LEU A 273 4.62 3.85 -9.96
C LEU A 273 3.71 4.99 -10.46
N CYS A 274 3.27 5.86 -9.56
CA CYS A 274 2.50 7.07 -9.91
C CYS A 274 3.34 8.07 -10.70
N ALA A 275 4.64 8.22 -10.43
CA ALA A 275 5.53 9.11 -11.18
C ALA A 275 5.78 8.64 -12.62
N LEU A 276 5.75 7.34 -12.89
CA LEU A 276 5.64 6.81 -14.26
C LEU A 276 4.30 7.23 -14.90
N GLY A 277 3.23 7.31 -14.11
CA GLY A 277 1.94 7.90 -14.48
C GLY A 277 2.01 9.42 -14.61
N GLU A 278 2.73 10.13 -13.73
CA GLU A 278 2.92 11.57 -13.78
C GLU A 278 3.68 12.03 -15.04
N HIS A 279 4.56 11.22 -15.60
CA HIS A 279 5.20 11.54 -16.88
C HIS A 279 4.19 11.49 -18.04
N ALA A 280 3.27 10.54 -18.03
CA ALA A 280 2.13 10.51 -18.97
C ALA A 280 1.11 11.62 -18.63
N GLN A 281 0.86 11.88 -17.34
CA GLN A 281 0.00 12.94 -16.83
C GLN A 281 0.49 14.34 -17.22
N LYS A 282 1.80 14.59 -17.16
CA LYS A 282 2.40 15.85 -17.57
C LYS A 282 2.14 16.16 -19.05
N HIS A 283 2.02 15.14 -19.90
CA HIS A 283 1.67 15.29 -21.30
C HIS A 283 0.16 15.40 -21.56
N LEU A 284 -0.69 14.90 -20.68
CA LEU A 284 -2.13 14.79 -20.93
C LEU A 284 -2.96 15.80 -20.10
N THR A 285 -2.71 15.95 -18.79
CA THR A 285 -3.49 16.86 -17.92
C THR A 285 -2.99 18.29 -17.88
N LEU A 286 -1.71 18.49 -18.11
CA LEU A 286 -1.07 19.81 -18.12
C LEU A 286 -0.93 20.38 -19.54
N SER A 287 -1.61 19.76 -20.53
CA SER A 287 -1.63 20.29 -21.88
C SER A 287 -2.31 21.66 -21.92
N THR A 288 -1.57 22.66 -22.37
CA THR A 288 -2.10 23.99 -22.71
C THR A 288 -2.48 24.09 -24.17
N THR A 289 -2.38 23.00 -24.93
CA THR A 289 -2.82 22.92 -26.33
C THR A 289 -4.33 23.03 -26.39
N PRO A 290 -4.90 23.96 -27.15
CA PRO A 290 -6.33 24.07 -27.34
C PRO A 290 -6.94 22.75 -27.81
N ILE A 291 -8.16 22.45 -27.36
CA ILE A 291 -8.87 21.25 -27.79
C ILE A 291 -9.26 21.34 -29.28
N ASP A 292 -9.23 20.20 -29.95
CA ASP A 292 -9.83 20.05 -31.28
C ASP A 292 -11.34 19.82 -31.10
N ALA A 293 -12.15 20.80 -31.46
CA ALA A 293 -13.60 20.78 -31.26
C ALA A 293 -14.29 19.56 -31.92
N GLN A 294 -13.77 19.09 -33.07
CA GLN A 294 -14.33 17.93 -33.77
C GLN A 294 -14.02 16.63 -33.01
N LYS A 295 -12.77 16.46 -32.57
CA LYS A 295 -12.36 15.28 -31.80
C LYS A 295 -13.01 15.24 -30.42
N ALA A 296 -13.13 16.40 -29.76
CA ALA A 296 -13.83 16.51 -28.49
C ALA A 296 -15.31 16.14 -28.63
N THR A 297 -15.97 16.61 -29.68
CA THR A 297 -17.36 16.26 -29.98
C THR A 297 -17.53 14.76 -30.21
N GLU A 298 -16.65 14.15 -30.98
CA GLU A 298 -16.67 12.70 -31.25
C GLU A 298 -16.42 11.89 -29.97
N ALA A 299 -15.47 12.29 -29.13
CA ALA A 299 -15.19 11.63 -27.86
C ALA A 299 -16.43 11.64 -26.92
N VAL A 300 -17.14 12.77 -26.84
CA VAL A 300 -18.39 12.88 -26.06
C VAL A 300 -19.48 11.96 -26.61
N LYS A 301 -19.67 11.93 -27.95
CA LYS A 301 -20.67 11.04 -28.57
C LYS A 301 -20.40 9.57 -28.27
N VAL A 302 -19.15 9.14 -28.40
CA VAL A 302 -18.73 7.78 -28.07
C VAL A 302 -19.00 7.46 -26.60
N ALA A 303 -18.76 8.41 -25.69
CA ALA A 303 -19.00 8.22 -24.28
C ALA A 303 -20.51 8.08 -23.94
N TYR A 304 -21.38 8.88 -24.57
CA TYR A 304 -22.82 8.77 -24.38
C TYR A 304 -23.37 7.44 -24.95
N ALA A 305 -22.89 7.02 -26.12
CA ALA A 305 -23.28 5.74 -26.70
C ALA A 305 -22.88 4.54 -25.81
N ALA A 306 -21.74 4.59 -25.15
CA ALA A 306 -21.25 3.53 -24.27
C ALA A 306 -22.12 3.30 -23.02
N ILE A 307 -23.00 4.25 -22.68
CA ILE A 307 -23.96 4.18 -21.57
C ILE A 307 -25.41 4.20 -22.04
N ASP A 308 -25.65 3.88 -23.30
CA ASP A 308 -27.00 3.81 -23.92
C ASP A 308 -27.79 5.12 -23.84
N LEU A 309 -27.11 6.27 -23.85
CA LEU A 309 -27.75 7.59 -23.93
C LEU A 309 -27.82 8.11 -25.37
N GLU A 310 -28.86 8.93 -25.65
CA GLU A 310 -28.98 9.64 -26.91
C GLU A 310 -27.81 10.61 -27.11
N GLU A 311 -27.43 10.83 -28.36
CA GLU A 311 -26.34 11.73 -28.75
C GLU A 311 -26.65 13.18 -28.29
N PRO A 312 -25.79 13.81 -27.46
CA PRO A 312 -26.03 15.15 -26.95
C PRO A 312 -25.61 16.22 -27.97
N SER A 313 -26.18 17.41 -27.84
CA SER A 313 -25.61 18.61 -28.45
C SER A 313 -24.37 19.05 -27.71
N VAL A 314 -23.20 18.98 -28.36
CA VAL A 314 -21.91 19.34 -27.75
C VAL A 314 -21.64 20.84 -27.96
N ILE A 315 -21.37 21.56 -26.89
CA ILE A 315 -21.10 23.00 -26.87
C ILE A 315 -19.65 23.20 -26.39
N ILE A 316 -18.81 23.76 -27.26
CA ILE A 316 -17.43 24.06 -26.92
C ILE A 316 -17.35 25.42 -26.28
N CYS A 317 -16.70 25.50 -25.11
CA CYS A 317 -16.55 26.69 -24.30
C CYS A 317 -15.07 27.07 -24.15
N SER A 318 -14.77 28.35 -24.08
CA SER A 318 -13.41 28.88 -23.95
C SER A 318 -12.81 28.68 -22.55
N SER A 319 -13.65 28.46 -21.55
CA SER A 319 -13.28 28.20 -20.15
C SER A 319 -14.45 27.56 -19.39
N PRO A 320 -14.22 27.05 -18.18
CA PRO A 320 -15.28 26.65 -17.26
C PRO A 320 -16.23 27.79 -16.89
N ARG A 321 -15.75 29.04 -16.87
CA ARG A 321 -16.56 30.23 -16.66
C ARG A 321 -17.54 30.47 -17.82
N ASP A 322 -17.05 30.33 -19.04
CA ASP A 322 -17.85 30.46 -20.26
C ASP A 322 -18.95 29.39 -20.29
N ALA A 323 -18.63 28.13 -19.98
CA ALA A 323 -19.63 27.06 -19.86
C ALA A 323 -20.71 27.42 -18.84
N TYR A 324 -20.33 27.91 -17.67
CA TYR A 324 -21.25 28.34 -16.64
C TYR A 324 -22.17 29.45 -17.14
N LEU A 325 -21.66 30.49 -17.82
CA LEU A 325 -22.44 31.57 -18.37
C LEU A 325 -23.42 31.09 -19.45
N GLN A 326 -23.03 30.14 -20.30
CA GLN A 326 -23.87 29.56 -21.33
C GLN A 326 -25.00 28.69 -20.73
N ILE A 327 -24.72 27.90 -19.69
CA ILE A 327 -25.71 27.14 -18.93
C ILE A 327 -26.80 28.08 -18.36
N PHE A 328 -26.41 29.25 -17.83
CA PHE A 328 -27.37 30.24 -17.32
C PHE A 328 -28.28 30.86 -18.40
N ASN A 329 -27.83 30.88 -19.63
CA ASN A 329 -28.56 31.46 -20.78
C ASN A 329 -29.43 30.43 -21.51
N LEU A 330 -29.43 29.16 -21.10
CA LEU A 330 -30.32 28.15 -21.68
C LEU A 330 -31.81 28.55 -21.49
N PRO A 331 -32.69 28.31 -22.47
CA PRO A 331 -34.12 28.66 -22.37
C PRO A 331 -34.78 27.87 -21.24
N LYS A 332 -35.54 28.57 -20.40
CA LYS A 332 -36.27 27.98 -19.28
C LYS A 332 -37.48 27.19 -19.78
N ARG A 333 -37.69 26.01 -19.21
CA ARG A 333 -38.93 25.26 -19.42
C ARG A 333 -40.01 25.77 -18.47
N ASP A 334 -41.19 26.06 -19.01
CA ASP A 334 -42.37 26.46 -18.26
C ASP A 334 -43.01 25.19 -17.66
N ASP A 335 -42.73 24.89 -16.39
CA ASP A 335 -43.53 23.92 -15.62
C ASP A 335 -43.32 24.11 -14.11
N SER A 336 -44.40 24.51 -13.47
CA SER A 336 -44.53 24.71 -12.02
C SER A 336 -44.77 23.40 -11.29
N GLN A 337 -43.77 22.77 -10.70
CA GLN A 337 -43.96 21.86 -9.55
C GLN A 337 -42.65 21.54 -8.79
N ASN A 338 -42.66 21.92 -7.52
CA ASN A 338 -41.93 21.48 -6.35
C ASN A 338 -40.48 20.93 -6.48
N CYS A 339 -39.51 21.77 -6.14
CA CYS A 339 -38.18 21.35 -5.68
C CYS A 339 -38.05 21.55 -4.18
N SER A 340 -37.59 20.50 -3.46
CA SER A 340 -37.54 20.43 -2.00
C SER A 340 -36.11 20.36 -1.44
N ASP A 341 -35.15 21.08 -2.00
CA ASP A 341 -33.80 21.10 -1.41
C ASP A 341 -33.37 22.49 -0.95
N GLU A 342 -33.09 22.58 0.32
CA GLU A 342 -32.85 23.78 1.13
C GLU A 342 -31.59 24.57 0.72
N TRP A 343 -30.70 23.96 -0.10
CA TRP A 343 -29.44 24.55 -0.52
C TRP A 343 -29.59 25.59 -1.65
N ASP A 344 -30.64 25.48 -2.39
CA ASP A 344 -30.87 26.30 -3.60
C ASP A 344 -31.52 27.66 -3.30
N ARG A 345 -32.10 27.84 -2.10
CA ARG A 345 -32.95 29.01 -1.81
C ARG A 345 -32.21 30.32 -1.56
N ASN A 346 -30.92 30.27 -1.17
CA ASN A 346 -30.24 31.46 -0.63
C ASN A 346 -29.20 32.13 -1.54
N ARG A 347 -28.78 31.57 -2.67
CA ARG A 347 -27.78 32.20 -3.55
C ARG A 347 -28.05 32.17 -5.05
N LEU A 348 -28.79 31.22 -5.56
CA LEU A 348 -29.07 31.05 -7.02
C LEU A 348 -30.55 30.81 -7.32
N GLY A 349 -31.38 30.79 -6.34
CA GLY A 349 -32.65 30.14 -6.20
C GLY A 349 -33.85 30.71 -6.98
N LYS A 350 -33.70 31.47 -8.03
CA LYS A 350 -34.89 31.95 -8.74
C LYS A 350 -34.87 31.87 -10.28
N LYS A 351 -33.79 31.32 -10.89
CA LYS A 351 -33.65 31.41 -12.36
C LYS A 351 -33.27 30.14 -13.11
N LEU A 352 -33.00 29.01 -12.46
CA LEU A 352 -32.65 27.75 -13.13
C LEU A 352 -33.65 26.64 -12.79
N ASP A 353 -34.27 26.06 -13.80
CA ASP A 353 -35.10 24.87 -13.64
C ASP A 353 -34.19 23.63 -13.66
N TRP A 354 -33.84 23.13 -12.46
CA TRP A 354 -32.97 22.00 -12.21
C TRP A 354 -33.52 20.66 -12.69
N LYS A 355 -34.72 20.60 -13.24
CA LYS A 355 -35.31 19.40 -13.85
C LYS A 355 -34.53 18.89 -15.08
N TRP A 356 -33.68 19.72 -15.67
CA TRP A 356 -32.77 19.31 -16.75
C TRP A 356 -31.54 18.55 -16.25
N MET A 357 -31.24 18.64 -14.97
CA MET A 357 -30.21 17.87 -14.30
C MET A 357 -30.84 16.66 -13.63
N SER A 358 -31.18 15.62 -14.40
CA SER A 358 -31.54 14.35 -13.78
C SER A 358 -30.32 13.87 -12.96
N ALA A 359 -30.52 13.78 -11.63
CA ALA A 359 -29.48 13.32 -10.72
C ALA A 359 -28.98 11.90 -11.08
N SER A 360 -29.78 11.13 -11.84
CA SER A 360 -29.37 9.81 -12.33
C SER A 360 -28.38 9.91 -13.50
N ILE A 361 -28.59 10.85 -14.44
CA ILE A 361 -27.70 11.00 -15.61
C ILE A 361 -26.40 11.69 -15.23
N MET A 362 -26.45 12.69 -14.36
CA MET A 362 -25.23 13.24 -13.75
C MET A 362 -24.46 12.16 -12.99
N ARG A 363 -25.16 11.21 -12.37
CA ARG A 363 -24.56 10.08 -11.70
C ARG A 363 -24.01 9.04 -12.69
N GLU A 364 -24.68 8.80 -13.81
CA GLU A 364 -24.21 7.83 -14.82
C GLU A 364 -23.07 8.38 -15.66
N VAL A 365 -23.09 9.66 -16.06
CA VAL A 365 -21.94 10.30 -16.71
C VAL A 365 -20.82 10.58 -15.72
N ALA A 366 -21.13 10.93 -14.47
CA ALA A 366 -20.12 10.96 -13.40
C ALA A 366 -19.59 9.56 -13.11
N ASN A 367 -20.39 8.50 -13.18
CA ASN A 367 -19.93 7.11 -13.02
C ASN A 367 -19.08 6.64 -14.21
N LEU A 368 -19.22 7.21 -15.41
CA LEU A 368 -18.23 7.06 -16.49
C LEU A 368 -16.93 7.77 -16.17
N LEU A 369 -17.01 8.87 -15.44
CA LEU A 369 -15.87 9.67 -14.98
C LEU A 369 -15.39 9.23 -13.59
N VAL A 370 -16.23 8.48 -12.82
CA VAL A 370 -16.02 8.09 -11.42
C VAL A 370 -16.19 6.56 -11.29
N TRP A 371 -15.17 5.88 -10.91
CA TRP A 371 -15.04 4.43 -10.87
C TRP A 371 -15.78 3.70 -9.71
N GLU A 372 -16.52 4.39 -8.85
CA GLU A 372 -16.98 3.84 -7.57
C GLU A 372 -17.99 2.69 -7.62
N ASN A 373 -18.72 2.44 -8.74
CA ASN A 373 -19.80 1.45 -8.72
C ASN A 373 -19.75 0.34 -9.77
N GLU A 374 -18.85 0.37 -10.75
CA GLU A 374 -18.79 -0.67 -11.78
C GLU A 374 -17.52 -1.51 -11.72
N PHE A 375 -16.47 -1.10 -11.03
CA PHE A 375 -15.33 -1.98 -10.74
C PHE A 375 -15.74 -3.11 -9.80
N ASP A 376 -16.64 -2.83 -8.83
CA ASP A 376 -17.28 -3.87 -7.99
C ASP A 376 -18.23 -4.80 -8.77
N ARG A 377 -18.60 -4.46 -10.02
CA ARG A 377 -19.47 -5.24 -10.90
C ARG A 377 -18.79 -5.80 -12.14
N LEU A 378 -17.55 -5.39 -12.40
CA LEU A 378 -16.75 -5.99 -13.47
C LEU A 378 -16.32 -7.36 -12.99
N THR A 379 -17.01 -8.39 -13.47
CA THR A 379 -16.59 -9.78 -13.33
C THR A 379 -15.25 -9.98 -14.08
N ILE A 380 -14.17 -9.62 -13.39
CA ILE A 380 -12.86 -10.21 -13.60
C ILE A 380 -12.98 -11.62 -13.02
N GLU A 381 -12.41 -12.63 -13.64
CA GLU A 381 -12.51 -13.99 -13.11
C GLU A 381 -12.15 -14.04 -11.61
N PRO A 382 -12.90 -14.76 -10.75
CA PRO A 382 -12.95 -14.55 -9.29
C PRO A 382 -11.63 -14.68 -8.52
N GLN A 383 -10.53 -15.04 -9.15
CA GLN A 383 -9.23 -15.25 -8.48
C GLN A 383 -8.22 -14.10 -8.63
N ALA A 384 -8.41 -13.21 -9.61
CA ALA A 384 -7.52 -12.03 -9.79
C ALA A 384 -8.09 -10.75 -9.15
N ASP A 385 -9.36 -10.76 -8.76
CA ASP A 385 -10.23 -9.60 -8.59
C ASP A 385 -9.99 -8.82 -7.29
N SER A 386 -9.87 -9.49 -6.15
CA SER A 386 -9.88 -8.80 -4.85
C SER A 386 -8.57 -8.07 -4.53
N ALA A 387 -7.43 -8.60 -4.95
CA ALA A 387 -6.13 -8.03 -4.65
C ALA A 387 -5.82 -6.82 -5.53
N LEU A 388 -6.20 -6.86 -6.81
CA LEU A 388 -5.97 -5.78 -7.76
C LEU A 388 -6.89 -4.60 -7.48
N THR A 389 -8.19 -4.85 -7.25
CA THR A 389 -9.18 -3.82 -6.90
C THR A 389 -8.83 -3.17 -5.57
N SER A 390 -8.43 -3.96 -4.57
CA SER A 390 -7.96 -3.46 -3.28
C SER A 390 -6.71 -2.59 -3.43
N LEU A 391 -5.73 -3.03 -4.23
CA LEU A 391 -4.50 -2.29 -4.47
C LEU A 391 -4.76 -0.98 -5.22
N ILE A 392 -5.61 -0.99 -6.25
CA ILE A 392 -5.98 0.22 -7.00
C ILE A 392 -6.70 1.21 -6.08
N ASN A 393 -7.67 0.76 -5.29
CA ASN A 393 -8.40 1.60 -4.36
C ASN A 393 -7.49 2.15 -3.25
N GLU A 394 -6.63 1.32 -2.65
CA GLU A 394 -5.62 1.80 -1.69
C GLU A 394 -4.66 2.83 -2.30
N LEU A 395 -4.20 2.63 -3.54
CA LEU A 395 -3.31 3.56 -4.24
C LEU A 395 -3.99 4.91 -4.51
N VAL A 396 -5.26 4.88 -4.87
CA VAL A 396 -6.07 6.09 -5.08
C VAL A 396 -6.32 6.81 -3.78
N ASP A 397 -6.74 6.10 -2.72
CA ASP A 397 -7.02 6.68 -1.41
C ASP A 397 -5.76 7.30 -0.79
N GLU A 398 -4.61 6.65 -0.91
CA GLU A 398 -3.34 7.17 -0.39
C GLU A 398 -2.85 8.40 -1.19
N TYR A 399 -3.04 8.39 -2.52
CA TYR A 399 -2.76 9.54 -3.37
C TYR A 399 -3.68 10.72 -3.00
N GLU A 400 -4.97 10.49 -2.81
CA GLU A 400 -5.91 11.52 -2.36
C GLU A 400 -5.56 12.06 -0.96
N LEU A 401 -5.15 11.20 -0.02
CA LEU A 401 -4.71 11.61 1.31
C LEU A 401 -3.41 12.43 1.28
N SER A 402 -2.47 12.08 0.41
CA SER A 402 -1.24 12.86 0.22
C SER A 402 -1.52 14.23 -0.42
N LYS A 403 -2.45 14.28 -1.37
CA LYS A 403 -2.87 15.52 -2.06
C LYS A 403 -3.83 16.37 -1.24
N ARG A 404 -4.63 15.84 -0.32
CA ARG A 404 -5.44 16.65 0.61
C ARG A 404 -4.60 17.59 1.48
N ARG A 405 -3.32 17.31 1.64
CA ARG A 405 -2.36 18.21 2.30
C ARG A 405 -1.76 19.26 1.34
N GLU A 406 -1.83 19.04 0.02
CA GLU A 406 -1.16 19.90 -0.97
C GLU A 406 -2.09 20.60 -1.97
N VAL A 407 -3.33 20.18 -2.15
CA VAL A 407 -4.19 20.64 -3.26
C VAL A 407 -5.54 21.16 -2.79
N ASN A 408 -5.56 22.37 -2.27
CA ASN A 408 -6.72 23.27 -2.40
C ASN A 408 -6.68 24.05 -3.75
N ALA A 409 -6.18 23.47 -4.82
CA ALA A 409 -5.70 24.19 -5.99
C ALA A 409 -6.65 24.26 -7.19
N TYR A 410 -7.70 23.44 -7.26
CA TYR A 410 -8.68 23.53 -8.36
C TYR A 410 -10.01 24.09 -7.88
N PRO A 411 -10.76 24.84 -8.70
CA PRO A 411 -12.06 25.39 -8.31
C PRO A 411 -13.12 24.27 -8.23
N GLU A 412 -12.92 23.30 -7.35
CA GLU A 412 -13.84 22.19 -7.07
C GLU A 412 -15.20 22.66 -6.55
N TYR A 413 -15.27 23.89 -6.07
CA TYR A 413 -16.49 24.48 -5.52
C TYR A 413 -17.59 24.74 -6.55
N LEU A 414 -17.31 24.66 -7.86
CA LEU A 414 -18.29 25.00 -8.87
C LEU A 414 -19.16 23.81 -9.31
N PHE A 415 -18.73 22.56 -9.11
CA PHE A 415 -19.35 21.46 -9.84
C PHE A 415 -19.77 20.21 -9.05
N SER A 416 -19.49 20.03 -7.79
CA SER A 416 -20.18 19.01 -6.98
C SER A 416 -19.61 18.83 -5.56
N ARG A 417 -20.50 18.75 -4.56
CA ARG A 417 -20.15 18.32 -3.18
C ARG A 417 -20.12 16.79 -3.00
N LYS A 418 -20.28 16.00 -4.05
CA LYS A 418 -20.44 14.52 -3.93
C LYS A 418 -19.51 13.66 -4.77
N SER A 419 -18.75 14.20 -5.70
CA SER A 419 -17.69 13.43 -6.38
C SER A 419 -16.32 13.94 -5.93
N HIS A 420 -15.59 13.13 -5.18
CA HIS A 420 -14.25 13.45 -4.66
C HIS A 420 -13.15 13.24 -5.71
N GLU A 421 -13.48 13.03 -6.99
CA GLU A 421 -12.49 12.74 -8.01
C GLU A 421 -12.15 13.98 -8.83
N THR A 422 -10.87 14.35 -8.79
CA THR A 422 -10.31 15.38 -9.66
C THR A 422 -9.98 14.78 -11.03
N PRO A 423 -9.91 15.56 -12.12
CA PRO A 423 -9.41 15.08 -13.42
C PRO A 423 -8.07 14.37 -13.31
N THR A 424 -7.24 14.78 -12.36
CA THR A 424 -5.94 14.19 -12.06
C THR A 424 -6.05 12.75 -11.53
N THR A 425 -7.00 12.50 -10.61
CA THR A 425 -7.25 11.18 -10.05
C THR A 425 -7.73 10.20 -11.12
N LEU A 426 -8.63 10.67 -12.00
CA LEU A 426 -9.14 9.88 -13.12
C LEU A 426 -8.01 9.48 -14.08
N CYS A 427 -7.09 10.38 -14.39
CA CYS A 427 -5.92 10.08 -15.20
C CYS A 427 -5.06 8.97 -14.64
N ILE A 428 -4.77 9.07 -13.35
CA ILE A 428 -3.95 8.09 -12.66
C ILE A 428 -4.62 6.72 -12.71
N LYS A 429 -5.94 6.66 -12.48
CA LYS A 429 -6.71 5.42 -12.59
C LYS A 429 -6.64 4.81 -13.99
N ILE A 430 -6.90 5.60 -15.03
CA ILE A 430 -6.83 5.14 -16.42
C ILE A 430 -5.44 4.59 -16.73
N TYR A 431 -4.41 5.33 -16.37
CA TYR A 431 -3.03 4.95 -16.66
C TYR A 431 -2.60 3.70 -15.88
N LEU A 432 -2.92 3.63 -14.58
CA LEU A 432 -2.63 2.44 -13.77
C LEU A 432 -3.36 1.21 -14.31
N THR A 433 -4.63 1.35 -14.69
CA THR A 433 -5.39 0.25 -15.29
C THR A 433 -4.74 -0.25 -16.57
N GLU A 434 -4.28 0.63 -17.45
CA GLU A 434 -3.56 0.24 -18.65
C GLU A 434 -2.21 -0.42 -18.36
N LEU A 435 -1.48 0.11 -17.40
CA LEU A 435 -0.22 -0.48 -16.96
C LEU A 435 -0.46 -1.91 -16.46
N TYR A 436 -1.51 -2.15 -15.68
CA TYR A 436 -1.87 -3.48 -15.20
C TYR A 436 -2.33 -4.41 -16.32
N ILE A 437 -3.17 -3.94 -17.24
CA ILE A 437 -3.60 -4.74 -18.40
C ILE A 437 -2.40 -5.11 -19.27
N SER A 438 -1.55 -4.13 -19.57
CA SER A 438 -0.41 -4.34 -20.49
C SER A 438 0.77 -5.06 -19.84
N SER A 439 0.98 -4.89 -18.53
CA SER A 439 2.15 -5.42 -17.82
C SER A 439 1.88 -6.71 -17.09
N LEU A 440 0.65 -6.93 -16.62
CA LEU A 440 0.28 -8.13 -15.85
C LEU A 440 -0.62 -9.09 -16.65
N GLY A 441 -0.96 -8.76 -17.91
CA GLY A 441 -1.79 -9.62 -18.78
C GLY A 441 -3.21 -9.83 -18.23
N VAL A 442 -3.72 -8.91 -17.40
CA VAL A 442 -5.06 -9.01 -16.81
C VAL A 442 -6.10 -8.88 -17.92
N ASN A 443 -6.93 -9.89 -18.09
CA ASN A 443 -8.06 -9.85 -19.00
C ASN A 443 -9.23 -9.13 -18.33
N ILE A 444 -9.62 -7.97 -18.86
CA ILE A 444 -10.81 -7.25 -18.46
C ILE A 444 -11.98 -7.55 -19.42
N SER A 445 -13.22 -7.45 -18.94
CA SER A 445 -14.40 -7.67 -19.76
C SER A 445 -14.46 -6.71 -20.96
N GLN A 446 -15.13 -7.11 -22.04
CA GLN A 446 -15.30 -6.26 -23.22
C GLN A 446 -15.92 -4.90 -22.89
N LYS A 447 -16.90 -4.88 -21.96
CA LYS A 447 -17.55 -3.64 -21.49
C LYS A 447 -16.55 -2.74 -20.75
N ALA A 448 -15.67 -3.30 -19.92
CA ALA A 448 -14.62 -2.56 -19.23
C ALA A 448 -13.59 -1.97 -20.20
N GLN A 449 -13.22 -2.71 -21.24
CA GLN A 449 -12.35 -2.20 -22.31
C GLN A 449 -12.97 -1.01 -23.05
N GLU A 450 -14.28 -1.06 -23.30
CA GLU A 450 -15.02 0.01 -23.95
C GLU A 450 -15.11 1.26 -23.07
N ILE A 451 -15.42 1.11 -21.79
CA ILE A 451 -15.41 2.21 -20.81
C ILE A 451 -14.02 2.85 -20.73
N LEU A 452 -12.96 2.06 -20.58
CA LEU A 452 -11.59 2.56 -20.53
C LEU A 452 -11.21 3.34 -21.80
N ARG A 453 -11.63 2.84 -22.97
CA ARG A 453 -11.44 3.53 -24.24
C ARG A 453 -12.17 4.88 -24.27
N CYS A 454 -13.42 4.94 -23.80
CA CYS A 454 -14.19 6.19 -23.74
C CYS A 454 -13.51 7.20 -22.81
N GLN A 455 -13.09 6.78 -21.63
CA GLN A 455 -12.38 7.62 -20.68
C GLN A 455 -11.12 8.21 -21.30
N LYS A 456 -10.34 7.40 -22.03
CA LYS A 456 -9.14 7.88 -22.74
C LYS A 456 -9.48 8.95 -23.78
N LEU A 457 -10.46 8.70 -24.61
CA LEU A 457 -10.87 9.65 -25.65
C LEU A 457 -11.32 10.99 -25.05
N LEU A 458 -12.13 10.95 -24.00
CA LEU A 458 -12.56 12.16 -23.29
C LEU A 458 -11.36 12.91 -22.72
N PHE A 459 -10.42 12.18 -22.15
CA PHE A 459 -9.23 12.74 -21.53
C PHE A 459 -8.25 13.34 -22.55
N GLU A 460 -8.02 12.65 -23.66
CA GLU A 460 -7.10 13.11 -24.71
C GLU A 460 -7.64 14.33 -25.45
N HIS A 461 -8.95 14.39 -25.69
CA HIS A 461 -9.54 15.36 -26.60
C HIS A 461 -10.38 16.45 -25.94
N CYS A 462 -10.77 16.29 -24.67
CA CYS A 462 -11.54 17.28 -23.95
C CYS A 462 -10.69 17.99 -22.88
N GLY A 463 -11.12 19.17 -22.48
CA GLY A 463 -10.72 19.81 -21.23
C GLY A 463 -11.72 19.45 -20.11
N TRP A 464 -12.34 20.44 -19.49
CA TRP A 464 -13.39 20.20 -18.50
C TRP A 464 -14.71 19.90 -19.19
N ILE A 465 -15.49 18.95 -18.63
CA ILE A 465 -16.76 18.52 -19.20
C ILE A 465 -17.87 18.74 -18.18
N VAL A 466 -18.98 19.34 -18.64
CA VAL A 466 -20.22 19.43 -17.88
C VAL A 466 -21.32 18.78 -18.72
N ALA A 467 -21.73 17.57 -18.29
CA ALA A 467 -22.62 16.71 -19.06
C ALA A 467 -24.07 16.80 -18.57
N PHE A 468 -25.03 16.91 -19.52
CA PHE A 468 -26.48 16.85 -19.32
C PHE A 468 -27.08 15.84 -20.30
N GLU A 469 -28.31 15.44 -20.08
CA GLU A 469 -29.01 14.46 -20.93
C GLU A 469 -28.95 14.79 -22.43
N LYS A 470 -29.17 16.07 -22.77
CA LYS A 470 -29.30 16.54 -24.17
C LYS A 470 -28.18 17.48 -24.60
N PHE A 471 -27.35 17.92 -23.67
CA PHE A 471 -26.26 18.87 -23.91
C PHE A 471 -24.99 18.42 -23.18
N CYS A 472 -23.86 18.69 -23.77
CA CYS A 472 -22.58 18.50 -23.11
C CYS A 472 -21.72 19.73 -23.39
N PHE A 473 -21.31 20.42 -22.33
CA PHE A 473 -20.38 21.54 -22.41
C PHE A 473 -18.96 21.00 -22.25
N VAL A 474 -18.10 21.28 -23.22
CA VAL A 474 -16.69 20.92 -23.19
C VAL A 474 -15.87 22.19 -23.15
N CYS A 475 -15.18 22.43 -22.05
CA CYS A 475 -14.34 23.61 -21.88
C CYS A 475 -12.97 23.39 -22.49
N ASP A 476 -12.40 24.43 -23.06
CA ASP A 476 -11.02 24.44 -23.54
C ASP A 476 -10.03 24.35 -22.36
N ARG A 477 -8.81 24.00 -22.67
CA ARG A 477 -7.70 23.92 -21.71
C ARG A 477 -7.19 25.32 -21.41
N PRO A 478 -6.58 25.54 -20.22
CA PRO A 478 -5.92 26.81 -19.95
C PRO A 478 -4.77 27.04 -20.94
N ARG A 479 -4.58 28.27 -21.34
CA ARG A 479 -3.46 28.70 -22.20
C ARG A 479 -2.13 28.66 -21.48
N HIS A 480 -2.15 28.99 -20.20
CA HIS A 480 -0.97 29.00 -19.35
C HIS A 480 -1.21 28.24 -18.07
N LEU A 481 -0.24 27.40 -17.73
CA LEU A 481 -0.11 26.69 -16.46
C LEU A 481 1.34 26.83 -16.00
N ARG A 482 1.54 27.45 -14.85
CA ARG A 482 2.88 27.75 -14.31
C ARG A 482 3.08 27.05 -12.98
N PHE A 483 4.27 26.49 -12.80
CA PHE A 483 4.62 25.67 -11.65
C PHE A 483 5.99 26.07 -11.11
N ASP A 484 6.21 25.88 -9.81
CA ASP A 484 7.52 25.96 -9.19
C ASP A 484 8.34 24.66 -9.41
N SER A 485 9.58 24.66 -8.88
CA SER A 485 10.48 23.50 -8.96
C SER A 485 9.98 22.24 -8.24
N GLN A 486 8.96 22.39 -7.39
CA GLN A 486 8.31 21.29 -6.67
C GLN A 486 6.98 20.87 -7.32
N ASN A 487 6.71 21.28 -8.57
CA ASN A 487 5.48 21.03 -9.33
C ASN A 487 4.19 21.57 -8.66
N ARG A 488 4.27 22.59 -7.82
CA ARG A 488 3.09 23.28 -7.26
C ARG A 488 2.74 24.47 -8.16
N LEU A 489 1.43 24.73 -8.35
CA LEU A 489 0.99 25.93 -9.07
C LEU A 489 1.64 27.19 -8.47
N HIS A 490 2.31 27.97 -9.32
CA HIS A 490 3.10 29.10 -8.88
C HIS A 490 3.34 30.10 -10.01
N ALA A 491 3.15 31.38 -9.70
CA ALA A 491 3.60 32.49 -10.53
C ALA A 491 3.81 33.73 -9.67
N GLU A 492 4.65 34.67 -10.15
CA GLU A 492 4.99 35.89 -9.47
C GLU A 492 4.57 37.09 -10.32
N GLY A 493 3.50 37.77 -9.88
CA GLY A 493 2.96 38.95 -10.58
C GLY A 493 2.14 38.62 -11.84
N GLU A 494 1.89 37.36 -12.11
CA GLU A 494 1.07 36.87 -13.22
C GLU A 494 0.24 35.68 -12.79
N PRO A 495 -0.83 35.31 -13.52
CA PRO A 495 -1.66 34.16 -13.14
C PRO A 495 -0.91 32.84 -13.32
N ALA A 496 -1.05 31.92 -12.36
CA ALA A 496 -0.55 30.56 -12.50
C ALA A 496 -1.43 29.71 -13.44
N ILE A 497 -2.72 30.04 -13.53
CA ILE A 497 -3.68 29.45 -14.47
C ILE A 497 -4.36 30.58 -15.25
N GLU A 498 -4.35 30.50 -16.59
CA GLU A 498 -4.96 31.51 -17.46
C GLU A 498 -5.70 30.82 -18.63
N PHE A 499 -6.97 31.16 -18.82
CA PHE A 499 -7.83 30.67 -19.91
C PHE A 499 -7.91 31.67 -21.08
N ALA A 500 -8.42 31.19 -22.22
CA ALA A 500 -8.53 31.96 -23.45
C ALA A 500 -9.38 33.22 -23.35
N ASP A 501 -10.39 33.21 -22.47
CA ASP A 501 -11.34 34.29 -22.23
C ASP A 501 -10.85 35.30 -21.16
N GLY A 502 -9.62 35.14 -20.68
CA GLY A 502 -9.02 35.97 -19.62
C GLY A 502 -9.42 35.56 -18.21
N TRP A 503 -10.16 34.47 -18.05
CA TRP A 503 -10.40 33.92 -16.73
C TRP A 503 -9.11 33.34 -16.18
N ASN A 504 -8.70 33.72 -14.95
CA ASN A 504 -7.38 33.41 -14.42
C ASN A 504 -7.40 33.17 -12.91
N PHE A 505 -6.33 32.54 -12.42
CA PHE A 505 -6.12 32.27 -11.00
C PHE A 505 -4.65 32.46 -10.63
N TYR A 506 -4.44 33.08 -9.48
CA TYR A 506 -3.13 33.34 -8.93
C TYR A 506 -2.80 32.33 -7.85
N TYR A 507 -1.60 31.78 -7.92
CA TYR A 507 -1.06 30.84 -6.94
C TYR A 507 0.40 31.15 -6.62
N TYR A 508 0.76 31.00 -5.36
CA TYR A 508 2.13 31.10 -4.90
C TYR A 508 2.47 29.87 -4.07
N HIS A 509 3.43 29.05 -4.53
CA HIS A 509 3.80 27.75 -3.94
C HIS A 509 2.62 26.84 -3.59
N GLY A 510 1.66 26.70 -4.51
CA GLY A 510 0.50 25.83 -4.37
C GLY A 510 -0.69 26.44 -3.63
N VAL A 511 -0.54 27.60 -3.03
CA VAL A 511 -1.62 28.27 -2.31
C VAL A 511 -2.26 29.35 -3.19
N ARG A 512 -3.58 29.33 -3.28
CA ARG A 512 -4.34 30.32 -4.05
C ARG A 512 -4.25 31.68 -3.40
N LEU A 513 -3.86 32.67 -4.19
CA LEU A 513 -3.83 34.07 -3.79
C LEU A 513 -5.09 34.82 -4.25
N PRO A 514 -5.62 35.74 -3.45
CA PRO A 514 -6.48 36.81 -3.94
C PRO A 514 -5.81 37.58 -5.08
N GLU A 515 -6.62 38.02 -6.04
CA GLU A 515 -6.13 38.74 -7.24
C GLU A 515 -5.27 39.94 -6.90
N GLN A 516 -5.65 40.70 -5.86
CA GLN A 516 -4.91 41.88 -5.40
C GLN A 516 -3.45 41.61 -5.00
N TYR A 517 -3.14 40.39 -4.52
CA TYR A 517 -1.78 40.00 -4.18
C TYR A 517 -1.09 39.30 -5.37
N GLY A 518 -1.86 38.49 -6.11
CA GLY A 518 -1.33 37.68 -7.20
C GLY A 518 -0.91 38.48 -8.43
N GLN A 519 -1.51 39.67 -8.69
CA GLN A 519 -1.12 40.54 -9.79
C GLN A 519 0.21 41.26 -9.56
N LEU A 520 0.74 41.21 -8.35
CA LEU A 520 1.98 41.89 -7.97
C LEU A 520 3.07 40.85 -7.68
N HIS A 521 4.28 41.15 -8.14
CA HIS A 521 5.46 40.39 -7.78
C HIS A 521 5.70 40.44 -6.25
N PRO A 522 6.16 39.36 -5.58
CA PRO A 522 6.37 39.36 -4.12
C PRO A 522 7.19 40.52 -3.55
N ASN A 523 8.14 41.05 -4.32
CA ASN A 523 8.93 42.22 -3.92
C ASN A 523 8.13 43.54 -3.90
N GLN A 524 6.89 43.54 -4.37
CA GLN A 524 5.96 44.70 -4.35
C GLN A 524 4.89 44.51 -3.27
N TRP A 525 4.89 43.40 -2.55
CA TRP A 525 3.95 43.15 -1.45
C TRP A 525 4.24 44.06 -0.28
N GLN A 526 3.18 44.51 0.39
CA GLN A 526 3.26 45.48 1.47
C GLN A 526 3.06 44.81 2.82
N SER A 527 3.91 45.08 3.78
CA SER A 527 3.86 44.48 5.12
C SER A 527 2.54 44.75 5.86
N GLN A 528 1.85 45.83 5.56
CA GLN A 528 0.54 46.16 6.15
C GLN A 528 -0.56 45.17 5.76
N TRP A 529 -0.45 44.52 4.62
CA TRP A 529 -1.45 43.53 4.19
C TRP A 529 -1.52 42.31 5.11
N ILE A 530 -0.41 41.96 5.76
CA ILE A 530 -0.33 40.85 6.71
C ILE A 530 -1.25 41.10 7.91
N LEU A 531 -1.40 42.35 8.32
CA LEU A 531 -2.26 42.71 9.45
C LEU A 531 -3.75 42.66 9.10
N ALA A 532 -4.10 42.90 7.84
CA ALA A 532 -5.48 42.91 7.34
C ALA A 532 -5.96 41.53 6.79
N GLU A 533 -5.03 40.63 6.47
CA GLU A 533 -5.37 39.34 5.88
C GLU A 533 -5.91 38.35 6.94
N GLU A 534 -7.11 37.86 6.74
CA GLU A 534 -7.77 36.92 7.67
C GLU A 534 -7.33 35.47 7.43
N ASN A 535 -7.00 35.11 6.20
CA ASN A 535 -6.57 33.75 5.86
C ASN A 535 -5.14 33.49 6.34
N ALA A 536 -5.00 32.63 7.33
CA ALA A 536 -3.70 32.32 7.96
C ALA A 536 -2.66 31.78 6.97
N GLU A 537 -3.09 31.04 5.93
CA GLU A 537 -2.21 30.46 4.93
C GLU A 537 -1.71 31.52 3.94
N VAL A 538 -2.58 32.41 3.49
CA VAL A 538 -2.20 33.57 2.67
C VAL A 538 -1.30 34.49 3.46
N ARG A 539 -1.62 34.75 4.73
CA ARG A 539 -0.78 35.55 5.62
C ARG A 539 0.64 35.00 5.76
N ARG A 540 0.76 33.69 5.94
CA ARG A 540 2.06 33.00 5.99
C ARG A 540 2.86 33.19 4.71
N LEU A 541 2.21 33.14 3.55
CA LEU A 541 2.87 33.36 2.26
C LEU A 541 3.31 34.81 2.07
N LEU A 542 2.48 35.78 2.47
CA LEU A 542 2.88 37.20 2.43
C LEU A 542 4.12 37.43 3.30
N ILE A 543 4.18 36.85 4.50
CA ILE A 543 5.37 36.91 5.37
C ILE A 543 6.60 36.31 4.66
N GLN A 544 6.42 35.16 4.02
CA GLN A 544 7.50 34.44 3.34
C GLN A 544 8.00 35.21 2.11
N GLY A 545 7.10 35.81 1.33
CA GLY A 545 7.46 36.58 0.12
C GLY A 545 8.07 37.94 0.40
N ILE A 546 7.60 38.63 1.44
CA ILE A 546 8.17 39.94 1.88
C ILE A 546 9.52 39.70 2.56
N GLY A 547 9.65 38.64 3.32
CA GLY A 547 10.80 38.32 4.15
C GLY A 547 10.75 38.97 5.53
N TYR A 548 11.24 38.25 6.53
CA TYR A 548 11.18 38.68 7.94
C TYR A 548 11.91 40.01 8.23
N ASP A 549 13.06 40.23 7.60
CA ASP A 549 13.86 41.44 7.83
C ASP A 549 13.13 42.71 7.36
N SER A 550 12.56 42.67 6.15
CA SER A 550 11.77 43.76 5.59
C SER A 550 10.52 44.03 6.44
N LEU A 551 9.85 42.97 6.86
CA LEU A 551 8.65 43.03 7.70
C LEU A 551 8.96 43.70 9.06
N CYS A 552 10.04 43.29 9.71
CA CYS A 552 10.47 43.88 10.99
C CYS A 552 10.80 45.36 10.87
N GLN A 553 11.43 45.78 9.77
CA GLN A 553 11.77 47.19 9.52
C GLN A 553 10.51 48.01 9.23
N GLU A 554 9.65 47.57 8.32
CA GLU A 554 8.47 48.35 7.89
C GLU A 554 7.38 48.42 8.96
N LEU A 555 7.18 47.35 9.75
CA LEU A 555 6.19 47.33 10.84
C LEU A 555 6.78 47.72 12.19
N SER A 556 8.03 48.20 12.24
CA SER A 556 8.71 48.60 13.48
C SER A 556 8.62 47.52 14.59
N ALA A 557 8.74 46.25 14.19
CA ALA A 557 8.60 45.12 15.10
C ALA A 557 9.72 45.14 16.16
N LYS A 558 9.35 44.95 17.43
CA LYS A 558 10.28 44.83 18.57
C LYS A 558 10.36 43.39 19.02
N GLN A 559 11.58 42.88 19.12
CA GLN A 559 11.81 41.55 19.68
C GLN A 559 11.59 41.61 21.21
N ILE A 560 10.72 40.72 21.72
CA ILE A 560 10.42 40.61 23.14
C ILE A 560 11.11 39.42 23.79
N ASP A 561 11.29 38.33 23.07
CA ASP A 561 11.89 37.11 23.63
C ASP A 561 12.57 36.28 22.52
N ILE A 562 13.48 35.38 22.92
CA ILE A 562 14.13 34.39 22.07
C ILE A 562 14.03 33.01 22.76
N TRP A 563 13.53 32.02 22.03
CA TRP A 563 13.54 30.64 22.47
C TRP A 563 14.14 29.74 21.39
N GLN A 564 15.33 29.21 21.65
CA GLN A 564 16.14 28.46 20.67
C GLN A 564 16.40 29.29 19.41
N GLU A 565 15.94 28.87 18.24
CA GLU A 565 16.04 29.56 16.94
C GLU A 565 14.84 30.47 16.63
N TYR A 566 13.86 30.57 17.55
CA TYR A 566 12.65 31.38 17.37
C TYR A 566 12.72 32.67 18.16
N ALA A 567 12.40 33.80 17.48
CA ALA A 567 12.25 35.11 18.11
C ALA A 567 10.77 35.47 18.21
N LEU A 568 10.31 35.85 19.39
CA LEU A 568 8.99 36.43 19.58
C LEU A 568 9.05 37.94 19.31
N LEU A 569 8.27 38.37 18.30
CA LEU A 569 8.21 39.77 17.89
C LEU A 569 6.87 40.38 18.28
N ILE A 570 6.85 41.61 18.74
CA ILE A 570 5.65 42.41 18.89
C ILE A 570 5.63 43.53 17.86
N ILE A 571 4.48 43.72 17.25
CA ILE A 571 4.21 44.80 16.32
C ILE A 571 3.27 45.76 17.03
N ASP A 572 3.73 46.99 17.28
CA ASP A 572 2.91 48.05 17.85
C ASP A 572 1.86 48.48 16.82
N GLN A 573 0.61 48.02 16.96
CA GLN A 573 -0.48 48.60 16.20
C GLN A 573 -0.90 49.93 16.87
N PRO A 574 -1.03 51.03 16.14
CA PRO A 574 -1.80 52.16 16.66
C PRO A 574 -3.24 51.69 16.87
N MET A 575 -3.70 51.73 18.12
CA MET A 575 -5.12 51.55 18.41
C MET A 575 -5.87 52.72 17.79
N GLU A 576 -6.62 52.48 16.71
CA GLU A 576 -7.72 53.32 16.28
C GLU A 576 -9.01 52.95 16.98
#